data_d1ddd9ee10219dfc44bfd70e66b58659
#
_entry.id   d1ddd9ee10219dfc44bfd70e66b58659
#
_cell.length_a   1.000
_cell.length_b   1.000
_cell.length_c   1.000
_cell.angle_alpha   90.00
_cell.angle_beta   90.00
_cell.angle_gamma   90.00
#
_symmetry.space_group_name_H-M   'P 1'
#
loop_
_entity.id
_entity.type
_entity.pdbx_description
1 polymer ?
#
loop_
_entity_poly.entity_id
_entity_poly.type
_entity_poly.pdbx_seq_one_letter_code
_entity_poly.pdbx_strand_id
1 'polypeptide(L)'
;MSHTLTVESIPFITPTHRFQWEEVQQCHVILYPEGMVKLGGSASEILKRCDGKRTIAEIIADLNKSYPDADLKDDVIKFLEVAHENGWIRIS
;
A
#
# COMPACT_ATOMS: atom_id res chain seq x y z
N MET A 1 -6.35 19.32 8.23
CA MET A 1 -5.12 19.10 8.29
C MET A 1 -4.69 17.82 7.82
N SER A 2 -3.80 17.77 7.12
CA SER A 2 -3.45 16.55 6.54
C SER A 2 -2.41 15.86 7.35
N HIS A 3 -2.34 14.60 7.22
CA HIS A 3 -1.29 13.85 7.72
C HIS A 3 -0.29 13.68 6.67
N THR A 4 0.91 14.02 6.95
CA THR A 4 1.98 13.87 5.99
C THR A 4 2.74 12.62 6.32
N LEU A 5 2.73 11.66 5.44
CA LEU A 5 3.55 10.48 5.57
C LEU A 5 4.99 10.84 5.28
N THR A 6 5.90 10.28 6.04
CA THR A 6 7.33 10.46 5.78
C THR A 6 7.90 9.14 5.33
N VAL A 7 9.08 9.19 4.74
CA VAL A 7 9.73 7.96 4.30
C VAL A 7 10.13 7.05 5.46
N GLU A 8 10.08 7.57 6.67
CA GLU A 8 10.38 6.78 7.87
C GLU A 8 9.14 6.14 8.48
N SER A 9 7.96 6.49 7.98
CA SER A 9 6.71 5.87 8.45
C SER A 9 6.70 4.40 8.10
N ILE A 10 6.11 3.60 8.98
CA ILE A 10 6.01 2.14 8.79
C ILE A 10 4.55 1.79 8.58
N PRO A 11 4.12 1.57 7.34
CA PRO A 11 2.71 1.29 7.08
C PRO A 11 2.36 -0.17 7.28
N PHE A 12 1.12 -0.42 7.67
CA PHE A 12 0.59 -1.78 7.75
C PHE A 12 -0.91 -1.74 7.41
N ILE A 13 -1.42 -2.88 6.98
CA ILE A 13 -2.84 -2.99 6.62
C ILE A 13 -3.67 -2.83 7.89
N THR A 14 -4.71 -2.00 7.82
CA THR A 14 -5.61 -1.77 8.95
C THR A 14 -6.16 -3.10 9.44
N PRO A 15 -6.14 -3.38 10.76
CA PRO A 15 -6.52 -4.69 11.28
C PRO A 15 -7.92 -5.16 10.92
N THR A 16 -8.87 -4.23 10.68
CA THR A 16 -10.23 -4.61 10.28
C THR A 16 -10.35 -4.85 8.78
N HIS A 17 -9.26 -4.69 8.05
CA HIS A 17 -9.23 -4.88 6.60
C HIS A 17 -8.42 -6.10 6.25
N ARG A 18 -8.72 -6.70 5.09
CA ARG A 18 -7.94 -7.83 4.59
C ARG A 18 -7.45 -7.53 3.20
N PHE A 19 -6.17 -7.71 3.00
CA PHE A 19 -5.56 -7.61 1.68
C PHE A 19 -5.35 -9.03 1.18
N GLN A 20 -5.99 -9.39 0.08
CA GLN A 20 -5.90 -10.76 -0.40
C GLN A 20 -6.11 -10.84 -1.90
N TRP A 21 -5.69 -11.95 -2.47
CA TRP A 21 -5.93 -12.24 -3.87
C TRP A 21 -7.36 -12.75 -4.02
N GLU A 22 -8.04 -12.25 -5.04
CA GLU A 22 -9.41 -12.66 -5.33
C GLU A 22 -9.46 -13.41 -6.66
N GLU A 23 -9.72 -14.70 -6.61
CA GLU A 23 -9.62 -15.54 -7.78
C GLU A 23 -10.65 -15.17 -8.84
N VAL A 24 -11.88 -14.92 -8.43
CA VAL A 24 -12.94 -14.56 -9.37
C VAL A 24 -12.63 -13.27 -10.11
N GLN A 25 -12.11 -12.28 -9.40
CA GLN A 25 -11.79 -10.98 -9.98
C GLN A 25 -10.42 -10.96 -10.66
N GLN A 26 -9.60 -11.98 -10.41
CA GLN A 26 -8.23 -12.04 -10.93
C GLN A 26 -7.41 -10.83 -10.57
N CYS A 27 -7.56 -10.37 -9.32
CA CYS A 27 -6.79 -9.24 -8.82
C CYS A 27 -6.77 -9.28 -7.30
N HIS A 28 -5.87 -8.49 -6.73
CA HIS A 28 -5.89 -8.31 -5.29
C HIS A 28 -7.00 -7.35 -4.89
N VAL A 29 -7.51 -7.52 -3.70
CA VAL A 29 -8.57 -6.67 -3.17
C VAL A 29 -8.29 -6.34 -1.72
N ILE A 30 -8.91 -5.27 -1.24
CA ILE A 30 -9.01 -4.99 0.17
C ILE A 30 -10.46 -5.21 0.56
N LEU A 31 -10.68 -6.11 1.51
CA LEU A 31 -12.00 -6.37 2.08
C LEU A 31 -12.13 -5.61 3.38
N TYR A 32 -13.26 -4.96 3.58
CA TYR A 32 -13.54 -4.26 4.82
C TYR A 32 -15.03 -4.39 5.12
N PRO A 33 -15.47 -4.01 6.33
CA PRO A 33 -16.86 -4.31 6.73
C PRO A 33 -17.91 -3.80 5.75
N GLU A 34 -17.67 -2.66 5.10
CA GLU A 34 -18.66 -2.09 4.20
C GLU A 34 -18.52 -2.52 2.76
N GLY A 35 -17.46 -3.26 2.42
CA GLY A 35 -17.33 -3.63 1.02
C GLY A 35 -15.95 -4.11 0.62
N MET A 36 -15.63 -3.90 -0.64
CA MET A 36 -14.41 -4.40 -1.24
C MET A 36 -13.88 -3.39 -2.23
N VAL A 37 -12.56 -3.24 -2.25
CA VAL A 37 -11.88 -2.39 -3.21
C VAL A 37 -10.99 -3.25 -4.08
N LYS A 38 -11.16 -3.17 -5.40
CA LYS A 38 -10.28 -3.86 -6.33
C LYS A 38 -9.03 -3.03 -6.54
N LEU A 39 -7.90 -3.70 -6.61
CA LEU A 39 -6.61 -3.04 -6.70
C LEU A 39 -5.94 -3.37 -8.02
N GLY A 40 -5.33 -2.37 -8.63
CA GLY A 40 -4.51 -2.60 -9.79
C GLY A 40 -3.19 -3.24 -9.41
N GLY A 41 -2.39 -3.59 -10.42
CA GLY A 41 -1.14 -4.27 -10.19
C GLY A 41 -0.15 -3.46 -9.36
N SER A 42 -0.01 -2.17 -9.68
CA SER A 42 0.94 -1.35 -8.93
C SER A 42 0.51 -1.15 -7.49
N ALA A 43 -0.80 -0.94 -7.26
CA ALA A 43 -1.32 -0.80 -5.90
C ALA A 43 -1.05 -2.07 -5.10
N SER A 44 -1.27 -3.22 -5.72
CA SER A 44 -1.03 -4.50 -5.07
C SER A 44 0.43 -4.68 -4.67
N GLU A 45 1.35 -4.28 -5.56
CA GLU A 45 2.77 -4.40 -5.27
C GLU A 45 3.19 -3.54 -4.09
N ILE A 46 2.59 -2.36 -3.97
CA ILE A 46 2.87 -1.50 -2.83
C ILE A 46 2.31 -2.09 -1.55
N LEU A 47 1.05 -2.52 -1.58
CA LEU A 47 0.40 -3.03 -0.38
C LEU A 47 0.98 -4.36 0.11
N LYS A 48 1.50 -5.18 -0.80
CA LYS A 48 2.18 -6.41 -0.38
C LYS A 48 3.33 -6.14 0.57
N ARG A 49 3.91 -4.96 0.49
CA ARG A 49 5.09 -4.59 1.27
C ARG A 49 4.74 -3.81 2.53
N CYS A 50 3.45 -3.54 2.75
CA CYS A 50 2.98 -2.84 3.95
C CYS A 50 2.75 -3.84 5.06
N ASP A 51 3.84 -4.34 5.63
CA ASP A 51 3.80 -5.45 6.58
C ASP A 51 4.02 -5.02 8.03
N GLY A 52 4.09 -3.71 8.28
CA GLY A 52 4.32 -3.22 9.62
C GLY A 52 5.76 -3.31 10.07
N LYS A 53 6.67 -3.67 9.17
CA LYS A 53 8.09 -3.84 9.49
C LYS A 53 9.00 -2.97 8.65
N ARG A 54 8.54 -2.57 7.47
CA ARG A 54 9.35 -1.78 6.55
C ARG A 54 8.91 -0.33 6.58
N THR A 55 9.90 0.56 6.51
CA THR A 55 9.59 1.98 6.31
C THR A 55 9.19 2.19 4.85
N ILE A 56 8.59 3.35 4.59
CA ILE A 56 8.25 3.69 3.20
C ILE A 56 9.50 3.76 2.35
N ALA A 57 10.62 4.28 2.91
CA ALA A 57 11.88 4.27 2.17
C ALA A 57 12.29 2.88 1.76
N GLU A 58 12.13 1.91 2.66
CA GLU A 58 12.48 0.53 2.35
C GLU A 58 11.55 -0.08 1.31
N ILE A 59 10.27 0.27 1.36
CA ILE A 59 9.32 -0.18 0.35
C ILE A 59 9.71 0.36 -1.01
N ILE A 60 10.05 1.64 -1.09
CA ILE A 60 10.47 2.26 -2.34
C ILE A 60 11.74 1.59 -2.87
N ALA A 61 12.70 1.34 -1.99
CA ALA A 61 13.95 0.69 -2.39
C ALA A 61 13.70 -0.70 -2.94
N ASP A 62 12.81 -1.45 -2.29
CA ASP A 62 12.50 -2.79 -2.72
C ASP A 62 11.80 -2.78 -4.09
N LEU A 63 10.88 -1.84 -4.29
CA LEU A 63 10.21 -1.70 -5.57
C LEU A 63 11.18 -1.29 -6.67
N ASN A 64 12.14 -0.43 -6.36
CA ASN A 64 13.15 -0.05 -7.34
C ASN A 64 14.03 -1.20 -7.77
N LYS A 65 14.25 -2.18 -6.89
CA LYS A 65 14.99 -3.38 -7.30
C LYS A 65 14.21 -4.19 -8.32
N SER A 66 12.90 -4.26 -8.17
CA SER A 66 12.04 -5.01 -9.08
C SER A 66 11.79 -4.26 -10.38
N TYR A 67 11.80 -2.94 -10.33
CA TYR A 67 11.48 -2.09 -11.46
C TYR A 67 12.52 -0.98 -11.60
N PRO A 68 13.76 -1.35 -11.96
CA PRO A 68 14.88 -0.39 -11.89
C PRO A 68 14.77 0.78 -12.86
N ASP A 69 13.98 0.65 -13.92
CA ASP A 69 13.84 1.71 -14.89
C ASP A 69 12.75 2.72 -14.56
N ALA A 70 12.03 2.50 -13.46
CA ALA A 70 10.92 3.37 -13.08
C ALA A 70 11.30 4.24 -11.90
N ASP A 71 10.83 5.49 -11.92
CA ASP A 71 10.97 6.37 -10.78
C ASP A 71 9.67 6.31 -10.01
N LEU A 72 9.65 5.51 -8.96
CA LEU A 72 8.41 5.17 -8.26
C LEU A 72 8.17 5.96 -6.99
N LYS A 73 9.13 6.76 -6.55
CA LYS A 73 9.03 7.37 -5.22
C LYS A 73 7.76 8.19 -5.05
N ASP A 74 7.50 9.11 -5.98
CA ASP A 74 6.33 9.98 -5.84
C ASP A 74 5.03 9.22 -5.97
N ASP A 75 4.99 8.25 -6.86
CA ASP A 75 3.78 7.43 -7.05
C ASP A 75 3.48 6.60 -5.81
N VAL A 76 4.50 6.03 -5.20
CA VAL A 76 4.33 5.23 -3.98
C VAL A 76 3.81 6.09 -2.86
N ILE A 77 4.40 7.27 -2.66
CA ILE A 77 3.99 8.15 -1.59
C ILE A 77 2.55 8.61 -1.80
N LYS A 78 2.20 9.01 -3.03
CA LYS A 78 0.84 9.44 -3.32
C LYS A 78 -0.17 8.33 -3.07
N PHE A 79 0.15 7.11 -3.51
CA PHE A 79 -0.76 6.00 -3.29
C PHE A 79 -0.93 5.73 -1.79
N LEU A 80 0.17 5.75 -1.03
CA LEU A 80 0.09 5.47 0.40
C LEU A 80 -0.69 6.56 1.14
N GLU A 81 -0.59 7.81 0.69
CA GLU A 81 -1.40 8.87 1.27
C GLU A 81 -2.89 8.60 1.06
N VAL A 82 -3.26 8.22 -0.16
CA VAL A 82 -4.66 7.88 -0.45
C VAL A 82 -5.11 6.69 0.38
N ALA A 83 -4.28 5.66 0.46
CA ALA A 83 -4.61 4.47 1.23
C ALA A 83 -4.80 4.82 2.71
N HIS A 84 -3.95 5.68 3.23
CA HIS A 84 -4.04 6.11 4.61
C HIS A 84 -5.32 6.91 4.86
N GLU A 85 -5.65 7.83 3.95
CA GLU A 85 -6.86 8.63 4.07
C GLU A 85 -8.12 7.78 4.01
N ASN A 86 -8.09 6.72 3.22
CA ASN A 86 -9.23 5.83 3.10
C ASN A 86 -9.30 4.79 4.22
N GLY A 87 -8.32 4.80 5.11
CA GLY A 87 -8.32 3.86 6.21
C GLY A 87 -7.85 2.46 5.86
N TRP A 88 -7.30 2.26 4.67
CA TRP A 88 -6.81 0.95 4.25
C TRP A 88 -5.53 0.56 4.98
N ILE A 89 -4.72 1.54 5.33
CA ILE A 89 -3.49 1.32 6.06
C ILE A 89 -3.42 2.24 7.27
N ARG A 90 -2.60 1.85 8.22
CA ARG A 90 -2.24 2.66 9.37
C ARG A 90 -0.72 2.78 9.40
N ILE A 91 -0.26 3.75 10.15
CA ILE A 91 1.15 4.03 10.30
C ILE A 91 1.58 3.72 11.72
N SER A 92 2.64 2.96 11.81
CA SER A 92 3.21 2.58 13.10
C SER A 92 4.23 3.63 13.56
#